data_809c8bc18cbe76b82e9d9c46235e0742
#
_entry.id   809c8bc18cbe76b82e9d9c46235e0742
#
_cell.length_a   1.000
_cell.length_b   1.000
_cell.length_c   1.000
_cell.angle_alpha   90.00
_cell.angle_beta   90.00
_cell.angle_gamma   90.00
#
_symmetry.space_group_name_H-M   'P 1'
#
loop_
_entity.id
_entity.type
_entity.pdbx_description
1 polymer ?
#
loop_
_entity_poly.entity_id
_entity_poly.type
_entity_poly.pdbx_seq_one_letter_code
_entity_poly.pdbx_strand_id
1 'polypeptide(L)'
;MMKYLQKLGKALMLPVAALPVCGILMGIGYALAPAVMGAEGATSGAAYTVGFLLIKAGGALIDNMAWLFAIGAAVGLSDDHDGTAGLAGLVSFLMMQQLLSPGVVGAVRTLEEGSVDYIAFSKIAGNSFIGILAAIIGAACYNKFKNTQLPDWLAFFSGKRSVAIVTAVVSIVVSVVLLFVWPVIFGVLVALGNGIAKMGGVGAGIYAFLNRLLIPTGLHHALNNVFWFDTIGLGDLSHYWAGDTSADVGWDLGMYMSGFFPCMMFGIAGAALAMVQTAKNKKAAIGLVVSAAICAFVCGVTEPFEFGFMFLCFPLYIVYAVLYGIFTIITYYSGFRAGFCFSAGATDLVFSASLPAAAKTWMIIPLGIAAFVVFYLVFRFAITKFDLKTPGREDEDEEAAEANITLANNDYTAIAKGVLAAVGGKGNVANVDYCATRLRFEIKDHTAVDEKAVKKAGAAGVIRPSKTACQVVIGPKVQFVYDELKKML
;
A
#
# COMPACT_ATOMS: atom_id res chain seq x y z
N MET A 1 19.02 -4.24 3.98
CA MET A 1 17.81 -4.72 3.25
C MET A 1 16.53 -4.38 4.00
N MET A 2 16.30 -4.81 5.26
CA MET A 2 15.08 -4.55 6.04
C MET A 2 14.71 -3.05 6.15
N LYS A 3 15.67 -2.17 6.46
CA LYS A 3 15.43 -0.70 6.54
C LYS A 3 14.94 -0.11 5.22
N TYR A 4 15.43 -0.60 4.08
CA TYR A 4 14.99 -0.14 2.76
C TYR A 4 13.56 -0.59 2.46
N LEU A 5 13.22 -1.85 2.74
CA LEU A 5 11.85 -2.36 2.59
C LEU A 5 10.86 -1.61 3.49
N GLN A 6 11.26 -1.28 4.72
CA GLN A 6 10.46 -0.43 5.61
C GLN A 6 10.24 0.98 5.04
N LYS A 7 11.29 1.59 4.44
CA LYS A 7 11.18 2.91 3.80
C LYS A 7 10.25 2.83 2.58
N LEU A 8 10.39 1.78 1.76
CA LEU A 8 9.52 1.53 0.61
C LEU A 8 8.06 1.34 1.04
N GLY A 9 7.78 0.47 2.02
CA GLY A 9 6.42 0.26 2.52
C GLY A 9 5.76 1.55 3.01
N LYS A 10 6.50 2.40 3.75
CA LYS A 10 5.99 3.72 4.17
C LYS A 10 5.73 4.64 2.99
N ALA A 11 6.60 4.66 1.99
CA ALA A 11 6.44 5.49 0.80
C ALA A 11 5.20 5.09 -0.03
N LEU A 12 4.86 3.80 -0.04
CA LEU A 12 3.68 3.27 -0.73
C LEU A 12 2.35 3.59 -0.02
N MET A 13 2.37 3.89 1.28
CA MET A 13 1.14 4.21 2.03
C MET A 13 0.47 5.50 1.54
N LEU A 14 1.24 6.51 1.11
CA LEU A 14 0.68 7.80 0.72
C LEU A 14 -0.21 7.71 -0.53
N PRO A 15 0.23 7.10 -1.65
CA PRO A 15 -0.63 6.87 -2.81
C PRO A 15 -1.87 6.03 -2.50
N VAL A 16 -1.73 5.01 -1.67
CA VAL A 16 -2.81 4.07 -1.31
C VAL A 16 -3.89 4.75 -0.45
N ALA A 17 -3.56 5.78 0.33
CA ALA A 17 -4.50 6.45 1.23
C ALA A 17 -5.71 7.09 0.53
N ALA A 18 -5.63 7.39 -0.78
CA ALA A 18 -6.75 7.93 -1.56
C ALA A 18 -7.73 6.85 -2.06
N LEU A 19 -7.31 5.58 -2.14
CA LEU A 19 -8.07 4.51 -2.78
C LEU A 19 -9.40 4.15 -2.10
N PRO A 20 -9.56 4.21 -0.75
CA PRO A 20 -10.83 3.92 -0.11
C PRO A 20 -11.97 4.79 -0.60
N VAL A 21 -11.70 6.08 -0.86
CA VAL A 21 -12.72 7.00 -1.40
C VAL A 21 -13.14 6.55 -2.79
N CYS A 22 -12.20 6.10 -3.61
CA CYS A 22 -12.48 5.59 -4.95
C CYS A 22 -13.37 4.35 -4.93
N GLY A 23 -13.08 3.40 -4.03
CA GLY A 23 -13.91 2.20 -3.84
C GLY A 23 -15.34 2.54 -3.44
N ILE A 24 -15.53 3.49 -2.50
CA ILE A 24 -16.86 3.96 -2.10
C ILE A 24 -17.61 4.62 -3.27
N LEU A 25 -16.94 5.51 -4.02
CA LEU A 25 -17.53 6.18 -5.17
C LEU A 25 -17.97 5.16 -6.24
N MET A 26 -17.11 4.21 -6.58
CA MET A 26 -17.41 3.16 -7.55
C MET A 26 -18.53 2.24 -7.05
N GLY A 27 -18.50 1.81 -5.80
CA GLY A 27 -19.55 0.96 -5.22
C GLY A 27 -20.93 1.62 -5.27
N ILE A 28 -21.05 2.89 -4.84
CA ILE A 28 -22.28 3.66 -4.96
C ILE A 28 -22.67 3.82 -6.44
N GLY A 29 -21.68 4.10 -7.29
CA GLY A 29 -21.88 4.27 -8.73
C GLY A 29 -22.46 3.02 -9.39
N TYR A 30 -21.95 1.84 -9.10
CA TYR A 30 -22.47 0.56 -9.63
C TYR A 30 -23.86 0.23 -9.09
N ALA A 31 -24.16 0.59 -7.84
CA ALA A 31 -25.52 0.44 -7.31
C ALA A 31 -26.54 1.32 -8.04
N LEU A 32 -26.15 2.52 -8.49
CA LEU A 32 -27.02 3.44 -9.22
C LEU A 32 -27.07 3.18 -10.73
N ALA A 33 -26.02 2.62 -11.31
CA ALA A 33 -25.84 2.41 -12.74
C ALA A 33 -25.24 1.01 -13.04
N PRO A 34 -25.90 -0.09 -12.68
CA PRO A 34 -25.39 -1.45 -12.88
C PRO A 34 -25.13 -1.77 -14.35
N ALA A 35 -25.91 -1.19 -15.26
CA ALA A 35 -25.73 -1.36 -16.70
C ALA A 35 -24.34 -0.91 -17.24
N VAL A 36 -23.59 -0.11 -16.50
CA VAL A 36 -22.20 0.29 -16.88
C VAL A 36 -21.27 -0.92 -16.94
N MET A 37 -21.53 -1.96 -16.12
CA MET A 37 -20.76 -3.21 -16.11
C MET A 37 -21.45 -4.35 -16.88
N GLY A 38 -22.50 -4.05 -17.65
CA GLY A 38 -23.23 -5.04 -18.43
C GLY A 38 -24.38 -5.73 -17.70
N ALA A 39 -24.58 -5.46 -16.40
CA ALA A 39 -25.71 -5.99 -15.66
C ALA A 39 -27.04 -5.35 -16.10
N GLU A 40 -28.16 -6.04 -15.87
CA GLU A 40 -29.50 -5.50 -16.17
C GLU A 40 -29.77 -4.22 -15.37
N GLY A 41 -30.25 -3.18 -16.05
CA GLY A 41 -30.55 -1.90 -15.41
C GLY A 41 -30.81 -0.76 -16.39
N ALA A 42 -31.18 0.40 -15.85
CA ALA A 42 -31.42 1.58 -16.65
C ALA A 42 -30.11 2.07 -17.28
N THR A 43 -30.14 2.36 -18.59
CA THR A 43 -29.00 2.92 -19.37
C THR A 43 -29.09 4.44 -19.57
N SER A 44 -30.08 5.09 -18.93
CA SER A 44 -30.34 6.53 -19.02
C SER A 44 -31.11 7.03 -17.78
N GLY A 45 -31.16 8.35 -17.63
CA GLY A 45 -31.87 9.00 -16.52
C GLY A 45 -30.90 9.53 -15.44
N ALA A 46 -31.45 10.29 -14.49
CA ALA A 46 -30.64 11.00 -13.49
C ALA A 46 -29.80 10.05 -12.61
N ALA A 47 -30.40 8.95 -12.14
CA ALA A 47 -29.70 7.97 -11.30
C ALA A 47 -28.53 7.32 -12.05
N TYR A 48 -28.76 6.90 -13.31
CA TYR A 48 -27.72 6.35 -14.18
C TYR A 48 -26.59 7.36 -14.40
N THR A 49 -26.93 8.62 -14.72
CA THR A 49 -25.92 9.67 -14.96
C THR A 49 -25.05 9.91 -13.72
N VAL A 50 -25.68 10.03 -12.55
CA VAL A 50 -24.93 10.20 -11.29
C VAL A 50 -24.07 8.97 -11.01
N GLY A 51 -24.61 7.77 -11.14
CA GLY A 51 -23.87 6.53 -10.96
C GLY A 51 -22.69 6.41 -11.91
N PHE A 52 -22.88 6.70 -13.21
CA PHE A 52 -21.82 6.73 -14.21
C PHE A 52 -20.69 7.70 -13.85
N LEU A 53 -21.04 8.93 -13.43
CA LEU A 53 -20.04 9.93 -13.02
C LEU A 53 -19.26 9.48 -11.77
N LEU A 54 -19.93 8.86 -10.80
CA LEU A 54 -19.28 8.33 -9.61
C LEU A 54 -18.31 7.18 -9.95
N ILE A 55 -18.69 6.27 -10.84
CA ILE A 55 -17.82 5.20 -11.34
C ILE A 55 -16.59 5.80 -12.01
N LYS A 56 -16.76 6.78 -12.90
CA LYS A 56 -15.64 7.42 -13.60
C LYS A 56 -14.74 8.20 -12.66
N ALA A 57 -15.30 8.87 -11.66
CA ALA A 57 -14.52 9.59 -10.65
C ALA A 57 -13.69 8.65 -9.78
N GLY A 58 -14.29 7.54 -9.30
CA GLY A 58 -13.56 6.53 -8.54
C GLY A 58 -12.52 5.80 -9.38
N GLY A 59 -12.89 5.40 -10.61
CA GLY A 59 -11.99 4.74 -11.56
C GLY A 59 -10.78 5.59 -11.93
N ALA A 60 -10.91 6.92 -11.98
CA ALA A 60 -9.82 7.81 -12.39
C ALA A 60 -8.51 7.61 -11.61
N LEU A 61 -8.57 7.29 -10.32
CA LEU A 61 -7.38 7.01 -9.52
C LEU A 61 -6.96 5.54 -9.58
N ILE A 62 -7.92 4.62 -9.59
CA ILE A 62 -7.66 3.17 -9.63
C ILE A 62 -7.01 2.79 -10.96
N ASP A 63 -7.53 3.29 -12.08
CA ASP A 63 -7.00 3.03 -13.42
C ASP A 63 -5.59 3.63 -13.61
N ASN A 64 -5.26 4.66 -12.83
CA ASN A 64 -3.98 5.35 -12.88
C ASN A 64 -3.08 5.11 -11.65
N MET A 65 -3.27 3.97 -10.94
CA MET A 65 -2.46 3.64 -9.75
C MET A 65 -0.95 3.64 -10.02
N ALA A 66 -0.52 3.19 -11.19
CA ALA A 66 0.90 3.19 -11.57
C ALA A 66 1.51 4.60 -11.54
N TRP A 67 0.76 5.63 -11.97
CA TRP A 67 1.18 7.04 -11.89
C TRP A 67 1.28 7.53 -10.44
N LEU A 68 0.29 7.17 -9.62
CA LEU A 68 0.27 7.53 -8.20
C LEU A 68 1.47 6.94 -7.46
N PHE A 69 1.80 5.68 -7.76
CA PHE A 69 2.99 5.03 -7.20
C PHE A 69 4.28 5.68 -7.72
N ALA A 70 4.39 5.94 -9.01
CA ALA A 70 5.59 6.56 -9.58
C ALA A 70 5.92 7.91 -8.93
N ILE A 71 4.92 8.73 -8.69
CA ILE A 71 5.08 10.05 -8.06
C ILE A 71 5.19 9.93 -6.54
N GLY A 72 4.18 9.35 -5.90
CA GLY A 72 4.05 9.36 -4.44
C GLY A 72 5.15 8.56 -3.74
N ALA A 73 5.50 7.38 -4.27
CA ALA A 73 6.58 6.59 -3.69
C ALA A 73 7.97 7.23 -3.94
N ALA A 74 8.17 7.93 -5.07
CA ALA A 74 9.42 8.64 -5.31
C ALA A 74 9.63 9.77 -4.29
N VAL A 75 8.59 10.55 -4.00
CA VAL A 75 8.63 11.57 -2.92
C VAL A 75 8.89 10.91 -1.58
N GLY A 76 8.16 9.84 -1.24
CA GLY A 76 8.32 9.13 0.03
C GLY A 76 9.68 8.45 0.22
N LEU A 77 10.36 8.07 -0.86
CA LEU A 77 11.70 7.48 -0.85
C LEU A 77 12.82 8.54 -0.87
N SER A 78 12.51 9.77 -1.22
CA SER A 78 13.50 10.85 -1.22
C SER A 78 13.91 11.22 0.22
N ASP A 79 15.07 11.83 0.36
CA ASP A 79 15.62 12.12 1.71
C ASP A 79 14.95 13.32 2.37
N ASP A 80 14.39 14.23 1.58
CA ASP A 80 13.77 15.49 2.00
C ASP A 80 12.33 15.66 1.56
N HIS A 81 11.70 14.59 1.04
CA HIS A 81 10.30 14.57 0.55
C HIS A 81 9.98 15.68 -0.46
N ASP A 82 10.96 16.03 -1.30
CA ASP A 82 10.83 17.11 -2.27
C ASP A 82 10.02 16.69 -3.51
N GLY A 83 9.19 17.59 -4.02
CA GLY A 83 8.37 17.34 -5.20
C GLY A 83 9.16 17.04 -6.47
N THR A 84 10.43 17.49 -6.56
CA THR A 84 11.33 17.17 -7.69
C THR A 84 11.62 15.66 -7.77
N ALA A 85 11.64 14.95 -6.63
CA ALA A 85 11.74 13.50 -6.64
C ALA A 85 10.50 12.85 -7.27
N GLY A 86 9.31 13.40 -7.03
CA GLY A 86 8.07 12.96 -7.67
C GLY A 86 8.10 13.20 -9.18
N LEU A 87 8.59 14.36 -9.62
CA LEU A 87 8.80 14.63 -11.05
C LEU A 87 9.80 13.63 -11.66
N ALA A 88 10.88 13.29 -10.98
CA ALA A 88 11.84 12.29 -11.44
C ALA A 88 11.19 10.89 -11.58
N GLY A 89 10.37 10.48 -10.59
CA GLY A 89 9.60 9.24 -10.67
C GLY A 89 8.64 9.23 -11.87
N LEU A 90 7.94 10.33 -12.10
CA LEU A 90 7.05 10.50 -13.26
C LEU A 90 7.82 10.42 -14.56
N VAL A 91 8.96 11.11 -14.69
CA VAL A 91 9.82 11.05 -15.89
C VAL A 91 10.25 9.62 -16.16
N SER A 92 10.70 8.89 -15.14
CA SER A 92 11.07 7.48 -15.27
C SER A 92 9.91 6.63 -15.77
N PHE A 93 8.72 6.81 -15.20
CA PHE A 93 7.54 6.04 -15.58
C PHE A 93 7.12 6.30 -17.02
N LEU A 94 7.03 7.56 -17.44
CA LEU A 94 6.68 7.94 -18.81
C LEU A 94 7.69 7.41 -19.84
N MET A 95 8.98 7.44 -19.52
CA MET A 95 10.03 6.88 -20.38
C MET A 95 9.85 5.36 -20.52
N MET A 96 9.65 4.63 -19.43
CA MET A 96 9.42 3.18 -19.47
C MET A 96 8.11 2.82 -20.18
N GLN A 97 7.02 3.54 -19.90
CA GLN A 97 5.72 3.34 -20.56
C GLN A 97 5.83 3.50 -22.08
N GLN A 98 6.53 4.50 -22.55
CA GLN A 98 6.70 4.76 -23.99
C GLN A 98 7.63 3.74 -24.64
N LEU A 99 8.81 3.53 -24.04
CA LEU A 99 9.84 2.65 -24.62
C LEU A 99 9.45 1.17 -24.61
N LEU A 100 8.63 0.75 -23.67
CA LEU A 100 8.11 -0.61 -23.54
C LEU A 100 6.69 -0.76 -24.12
N SER A 101 6.17 0.23 -24.86
CA SER A 101 4.89 0.08 -25.55
C SER A 101 4.99 -0.93 -26.69
N PRO A 102 3.91 -1.68 -27.01
CA PRO A 102 3.93 -2.69 -28.07
C PRO A 102 4.42 -2.15 -29.41
N GLY A 103 4.06 -0.91 -29.75
CA GLY A 103 4.48 -0.27 -31.00
C GLY A 103 5.99 -0.06 -31.09
N VAL A 104 6.62 0.43 -29.99
CA VAL A 104 8.08 0.63 -29.95
C VAL A 104 8.82 -0.71 -29.86
N VAL A 105 8.33 -1.64 -29.02
CA VAL A 105 8.92 -2.97 -28.90
C VAL A 105 8.85 -3.72 -30.22
N GLY A 106 7.70 -3.67 -30.92
CA GLY A 106 7.52 -4.32 -32.24
C GLY A 106 8.42 -3.77 -33.34
N ALA A 107 8.90 -2.53 -33.22
CA ALA A 107 9.90 -1.98 -34.13
C ALA A 107 11.33 -2.49 -33.86
N VAL A 108 11.60 -2.99 -32.67
CA VAL A 108 12.93 -3.47 -32.26
C VAL A 108 13.05 -5.00 -32.32
N ARG A 109 11.94 -5.71 -32.03
CA ARG A 109 11.88 -7.18 -32.05
C ARG A 109 10.53 -7.64 -32.60
N THR A 110 10.48 -8.83 -33.17
CA THR A 110 9.21 -9.42 -33.58
C THR A 110 8.30 -9.63 -32.38
N LEU A 111 7.09 -9.06 -32.45
CA LEU A 111 6.08 -9.14 -31.42
C LEU A 111 4.75 -9.56 -32.06
N GLU A 112 4.35 -10.80 -31.82
CA GLU A 112 3.11 -11.35 -32.39
C GLU A 112 1.93 -10.87 -31.55
N GLU A 113 0.92 -10.28 -32.18
CA GLU A 113 -0.29 -9.82 -31.52
C GLU A 113 -1.01 -11.00 -30.84
N GLY A 114 -1.44 -10.79 -29.57
CA GLY A 114 -2.06 -11.85 -28.76
C GLY A 114 -1.07 -12.82 -28.08
N SER A 115 0.23 -12.74 -28.36
CA SER A 115 1.23 -13.51 -27.61
C SER A 115 1.36 -13.05 -26.17
N VAL A 116 1.89 -13.91 -25.28
CA VAL A 116 2.18 -13.55 -23.87
C VAL A 116 3.09 -12.32 -23.80
N ASP A 117 4.08 -12.23 -24.69
CA ASP A 117 4.99 -11.09 -24.79
C ASP A 117 4.25 -9.81 -25.18
N TYR A 118 3.32 -9.89 -26.15
CA TYR A 118 2.49 -8.75 -26.54
C TYR A 118 1.64 -8.25 -25.37
N ILE A 119 0.96 -9.17 -24.66
CA ILE A 119 0.16 -8.85 -23.49
C ILE A 119 1.02 -8.21 -22.39
N ALA A 120 2.23 -8.75 -22.14
CA ALA A 120 3.17 -8.20 -21.18
C ALA A 120 3.47 -6.72 -21.42
N PHE A 121 3.71 -6.35 -22.67
CA PHE A 121 4.02 -4.97 -23.06
C PHE A 121 2.77 -4.08 -23.18
N SER A 122 1.62 -4.63 -23.57
CA SER A 122 0.36 -3.87 -23.63
C SER A 122 -0.14 -3.41 -22.27
N LYS A 123 0.20 -4.11 -21.19
CA LYS A 123 -0.20 -3.81 -19.82
C LYS A 123 0.79 -2.90 -19.04
N ILE A 124 1.86 -2.41 -19.66
CA ILE A 124 2.89 -1.56 -18.99
C ILE A 124 2.28 -0.27 -18.44
N ALA A 125 1.39 0.39 -19.18
CA ALA A 125 0.84 1.69 -18.80
C ALA A 125 0.04 1.68 -17.47
N GLY A 126 -0.68 0.59 -17.18
CA GLY A 126 -1.42 0.41 -15.92
C GLY A 126 -0.67 -0.40 -14.87
N ASN A 127 0.60 -0.77 -15.12
CA ASN A 127 1.31 -1.69 -14.27
C ASN A 127 1.93 -1.02 -13.05
N SER A 128 1.34 -1.25 -11.87
CA SER A 128 1.80 -0.68 -10.60
C SER A 128 3.24 -1.09 -10.23
N PHE A 129 3.70 -2.29 -10.61
CA PHE A 129 5.09 -2.69 -10.41
C PHE A 129 6.05 -1.78 -11.18
N ILE A 130 5.73 -1.45 -12.43
CA ILE A 130 6.52 -0.51 -13.25
C ILE A 130 6.48 0.88 -12.62
N GLY A 131 5.33 1.32 -12.08
CA GLY A 131 5.21 2.57 -11.33
C GLY A 131 6.11 2.61 -10.10
N ILE A 132 6.15 1.54 -9.31
CA ILE A 132 7.02 1.42 -8.13
C ILE A 132 8.50 1.40 -8.55
N LEU A 133 8.86 0.68 -9.61
CA LEU A 133 10.22 0.65 -10.13
C LEU A 133 10.66 2.04 -10.58
N ALA A 134 9.78 2.77 -11.27
CA ALA A 134 10.02 4.15 -11.67
C ALA A 134 10.26 5.08 -10.47
N ALA A 135 9.47 4.91 -9.41
CA ALA A 135 9.65 5.65 -8.17
C ALA A 135 11.03 5.40 -7.53
N ILE A 136 11.45 4.13 -7.49
CA ILE A 136 12.77 3.74 -6.96
C ILE A 136 13.89 4.40 -7.77
N ILE A 137 13.81 4.36 -9.10
CA ILE A 137 14.79 5.00 -10.01
C ILE A 137 14.80 6.50 -9.79
N GLY A 138 13.62 7.16 -9.80
CA GLY A 138 13.49 8.60 -9.61
C GLY A 138 14.06 9.08 -8.28
N ALA A 139 13.70 8.38 -7.18
CA ALA A 139 14.21 8.71 -5.84
C ALA A 139 15.72 8.48 -5.74
N ALA A 140 16.25 7.40 -6.30
CA ALA A 140 17.68 7.11 -6.29
C ALA A 140 18.47 8.18 -7.06
N CYS A 141 18.00 8.57 -8.24
CA CYS A 141 18.58 9.66 -9.02
C CYS A 141 18.48 11.00 -8.26
N TYR A 142 17.34 11.30 -7.66
CA TYR A 142 17.15 12.52 -6.88
C TYR A 142 18.13 12.59 -5.72
N ASN A 143 18.14 11.59 -4.86
CA ASN A 143 19.00 11.56 -3.66
C ASN A 143 20.48 11.69 -4.01
N LYS A 144 20.91 11.10 -5.14
CA LYS A 144 22.32 11.13 -5.57
C LYS A 144 22.70 12.42 -6.27
N PHE A 145 21.83 13.02 -7.09
CA PHE A 145 22.19 14.08 -8.02
C PHE A 145 21.63 15.47 -7.66
N LYS A 146 20.75 15.59 -6.64
CA LYS A 146 20.12 16.87 -6.24
C LYS A 146 21.08 18.01 -5.89
N ASN A 147 22.33 17.69 -5.54
CA ASN A 147 23.38 18.64 -5.17
C ASN A 147 24.52 18.71 -6.21
N THR A 148 24.34 18.13 -7.41
CA THR A 148 25.40 18.09 -8.43
C THR A 148 25.65 19.49 -8.97
N GLN A 149 26.90 19.94 -8.94
CA GLN A 149 27.36 21.18 -9.57
C GLN A 149 27.96 20.85 -10.92
N LEU A 150 27.43 21.48 -11.96
CA LEU A 150 27.94 21.38 -13.33
C LEU A 150 28.83 22.58 -13.65
N PRO A 151 29.73 22.48 -14.65
CA PRO A 151 30.52 23.61 -15.13
C PRO A 151 29.65 24.82 -15.49
N ASP A 152 30.21 26.04 -15.46
CA ASP A 152 29.50 27.31 -15.61
C ASP A 152 28.63 27.36 -16.87
N TRP A 153 29.07 26.79 -17.98
CA TRP A 153 28.31 26.75 -19.23
C TRP A 153 27.10 25.81 -19.20
N LEU A 154 27.01 24.92 -18.22
CA LEU A 154 25.87 24.05 -17.90
C LEU A 154 25.20 24.39 -16.57
N ALA A 155 25.58 25.49 -15.92
CA ALA A 155 25.15 25.84 -14.57
C ALA A 155 23.61 25.90 -14.45
N PHE A 156 22.89 26.24 -15.51
CA PHE A 156 21.42 26.21 -15.54
C PHE A 156 20.84 24.82 -15.18
N PHE A 157 21.52 23.76 -15.56
CA PHE A 157 21.10 22.38 -15.27
C PHE A 157 21.64 21.83 -13.95
N SER A 158 22.33 22.62 -13.15
CA SER A 158 22.90 22.20 -11.86
C SER A 158 21.83 21.93 -10.81
N GLY A 159 22.17 21.16 -9.80
CA GLY A 159 21.32 20.85 -8.65
C GLY A 159 20.11 20.01 -9.03
N LYS A 160 18.95 20.32 -8.47
CA LYS A 160 17.69 19.58 -8.69
C LYS A 160 17.26 19.49 -10.15
N ARG A 161 17.67 20.44 -11.00
CA ARG A 161 17.33 20.44 -12.42
C ARG A 161 18.02 19.32 -13.20
N SER A 162 19.20 18.87 -12.79
CA SER A 162 19.92 17.76 -13.41
C SER A 162 19.21 16.42 -13.19
N VAL A 163 18.43 16.30 -12.12
CA VAL A 163 17.82 15.04 -11.68
C VAL A 163 16.93 14.44 -12.77
N ALA A 164 16.04 15.23 -13.36
CA ALA A 164 15.13 14.74 -14.40
C ALA A 164 15.91 14.24 -15.64
N ILE A 165 16.98 14.91 -16.01
CA ILE A 165 17.84 14.54 -17.17
C ILE A 165 18.53 13.22 -16.90
N VAL A 166 19.17 13.07 -15.72
CA VAL A 166 19.86 11.84 -15.34
C VAL A 166 18.85 10.70 -15.22
N THR A 167 17.68 10.95 -14.64
CA THR A 167 16.61 9.96 -14.52
C THR A 167 16.16 9.47 -15.89
N ALA A 168 15.99 10.36 -16.87
CA ALA A 168 15.63 9.97 -18.24
C ALA A 168 16.67 9.03 -18.85
N VAL A 169 17.97 9.35 -18.72
CA VAL A 169 19.07 8.50 -19.22
C VAL A 169 19.07 7.13 -18.54
N VAL A 170 18.96 7.09 -17.20
CA VAL A 170 18.89 5.84 -16.45
C VAL A 170 17.67 5.02 -16.86
N SER A 171 16.53 5.67 -17.08
CA SER A 171 15.29 5.00 -17.48
C SER A 171 15.38 4.39 -18.89
N ILE A 172 16.13 5.00 -19.83
CA ILE A 172 16.42 4.40 -21.14
C ILE A 172 17.20 3.09 -20.94
N VAL A 173 18.25 3.11 -20.14
CA VAL A 173 19.07 1.92 -19.88
C VAL A 173 18.23 0.83 -19.22
N VAL A 174 17.43 1.17 -18.22
CA VAL A 174 16.53 0.21 -17.54
C VAL A 174 15.48 -0.32 -18.51
N SER A 175 14.90 0.50 -19.39
CA SER A 175 13.93 0.05 -20.40
C SER A 175 14.56 -0.96 -21.38
N VAL A 176 15.80 -0.74 -21.80
CA VAL A 176 16.52 -1.71 -22.65
C VAL A 176 16.72 -3.06 -21.91
N VAL A 177 17.02 -3.03 -20.62
CA VAL A 177 17.09 -4.27 -19.81
C VAL A 177 15.72 -4.94 -19.72
N LEU A 178 14.67 -4.16 -19.45
CA LEU A 178 13.29 -4.66 -19.32
C LEU A 178 12.75 -5.23 -20.65
N LEU A 179 13.20 -4.76 -21.79
CA LEU A 179 12.87 -5.37 -23.10
C LEU A 179 13.10 -6.88 -23.13
N PHE A 180 14.12 -7.37 -22.43
CA PHE A 180 14.48 -8.79 -22.38
C PHE A 180 14.00 -9.48 -21.11
N VAL A 181 14.03 -8.78 -19.98
CA VAL A 181 13.76 -9.36 -18.66
C VAL A 181 12.25 -9.40 -18.37
N TRP A 182 11.51 -8.36 -18.78
CA TRP A 182 10.08 -8.24 -18.45
C TRP A 182 9.22 -9.37 -19.02
N PRO A 183 9.36 -9.80 -20.30
CA PRO A 183 8.62 -10.94 -20.83
C PRO A 183 8.85 -12.23 -20.05
N VAL A 184 10.09 -12.46 -19.58
CA VAL A 184 10.42 -13.64 -18.77
C VAL A 184 9.70 -13.58 -17.41
N ILE A 185 9.76 -12.44 -16.72
CA ILE A 185 9.05 -12.26 -15.44
C ILE A 185 7.56 -12.45 -15.64
N PHE A 186 6.98 -11.79 -16.65
CA PHE A 186 5.57 -11.87 -16.95
C PHE A 186 5.15 -13.30 -17.37
N GLY A 187 5.93 -13.97 -18.20
CA GLY A 187 5.70 -15.36 -18.59
C GLY A 187 5.69 -16.33 -17.41
N VAL A 188 6.59 -16.14 -16.43
CA VAL A 188 6.58 -16.92 -15.18
C VAL A 188 5.31 -16.65 -14.39
N LEU A 189 4.85 -15.40 -14.27
CA LEU A 189 3.60 -15.07 -13.59
C LEU A 189 2.38 -15.69 -14.28
N VAL A 190 2.34 -15.66 -15.62
CA VAL A 190 1.27 -16.30 -16.41
C VAL A 190 1.29 -17.81 -16.23
N ALA A 191 2.46 -18.45 -16.31
CA ALA A 191 2.60 -19.90 -16.12
C ALA A 191 2.17 -20.32 -14.69
N LEU A 192 2.56 -19.55 -13.68
CA LEU A 192 2.14 -19.74 -12.31
C LEU A 192 0.61 -19.59 -12.18
N GLY A 193 0.04 -18.53 -12.77
CA GLY A 193 -1.39 -18.28 -12.79
C GLY A 193 -2.19 -19.42 -13.41
N ASN A 194 -1.77 -19.90 -14.60
CA ASN A 194 -2.39 -21.04 -15.26
C ASN A 194 -2.27 -22.36 -14.45
N GLY A 195 -1.14 -22.55 -13.76
CA GLY A 195 -0.96 -23.69 -12.86
C GLY A 195 -1.92 -23.64 -11.67
N ILE A 196 -2.03 -22.48 -11.04
CA ILE A 196 -2.92 -22.24 -9.89
C ILE A 196 -4.38 -22.37 -10.31
N ALA A 197 -4.78 -21.83 -11.47
CA ALA A 197 -6.15 -21.88 -11.97
C ALA A 197 -6.69 -23.30 -12.12
N LYS A 198 -5.84 -24.23 -12.52
CA LYS A 198 -6.20 -25.67 -12.65
C LYS A 198 -6.44 -26.38 -11.31
N MET A 199 -6.09 -25.77 -10.18
CA MET A 199 -6.20 -26.37 -8.85
C MET A 199 -7.53 -26.03 -8.14
N GLY A 200 -8.43 -25.29 -8.78
CA GLY A 200 -9.73 -24.92 -8.22
C GLY A 200 -9.59 -24.19 -6.87
N GLY A 201 -10.36 -24.59 -5.86
CA GLY A 201 -10.36 -23.94 -4.54
C GLY A 201 -9.01 -23.96 -3.82
N VAL A 202 -8.18 -24.99 -4.01
CA VAL A 202 -6.82 -25.01 -3.48
C VAL A 202 -5.97 -23.93 -4.16
N GLY A 203 -6.13 -23.77 -5.49
CA GLY A 203 -5.49 -22.71 -6.26
C GLY A 203 -5.88 -21.31 -5.77
N ALA A 204 -7.16 -21.09 -5.51
CA ALA A 204 -7.63 -19.83 -4.94
C ALA A 204 -6.95 -19.52 -3.58
N GLY A 205 -6.76 -20.54 -2.74
CA GLY A 205 -6.03 -20.39 -1.48
C GLY A 205 -4.54 -20.09 -1.67
N ILE A 206 -3.87 -20.74 -2.60
CA ILE A 206 -2.47 -20.46 -2.95
C ILE A 206 -2.35 -19.02 -3.47
N TYR A 207 -3.26 -18.60 -4.34
CA TYR A 207 -3.30 -17.23 -4.82
C TYR A 207 -3.45 -16.23 -3.67
N ALA A 208 -4.40 -16.44 -2.76
CA ALA A 208 -4.63 -15.56 -1.62
C ALA A 208 -3.41 -15.49 -0.69
N PHE A 209 -2.74 -16.61 -0.42
CA PHE A 209 -1.49 -16.66 0.32
C PHE A 209 -0.38 -15.84 -0.35
N LEU A 210 -0.14 -16.07 -1.64
CA LEU A 210 0.89 -15.35 -2.40
C LEU A 210 0.56 -13.86 -2.53
N ASN A 211 -0.71 -13.53 -2.74
CA ASN A 211 -1.16 -12.14 -2.77
C ASN A 211 -0.74 -11.40 -1.50
N ARG A 212 -1.06 -11.95 -0.31
CA ARG A 212 -0.65 -11.34 0.96
C ARG A 212 0.87 -11.30 1.11
N LEU A 213 1.58 -12.39 0.80
CA LEU A 213 3.04 -12.45 0.93
C LEU A 213 3.76 -11.41 0.07
N LEU A 214 3.20 -11.03 -1.07
CA LEU A 214 3.79 -10.10 -2.02
C LEU A 214 3.47 -8.62 -1.76
N ILE A 215 2.57 -8.29 -0.82
CA ILE A 215 2.22 -6.90 -0.47
C ILE A 215 3.45 -6.05 -0.14
N PRO A 216 4.45 -6.51 0.66
CA PRO A 216 5.62 -5.71 0.99
C PRO A 216 6.43 -5.23 -0.23
N THR A 217 6.34 -5.94 -1.34
CA THR A 217 7.06 -5.65 -2.58
C THR A 217 6.21 -4.92 -3.61
N GLY A 218 4.88 -4.82 -3.40
CA GLY A 218 3.93 -4.30 -4.39
C GLY A 218 3.65 -5.27 -5.54
N LEU A 219 4.30 -6.44 -5.59
CA LEU A 219 4.12 -7.44 -6.66
C LEU A 219 2.75 -8.12 -6.62
N HIS A 220 2.00 -8.02 -5.51
CA HIS A 220 0.62 -8.51 -5.44
C HIS A 220 -0.27 -7.88 -6.51
N HIS A 221 -0.05 -6.62 -6.93
CA HIS A 221 -0.77 -6.01 -8.04
C HIS A 221 -0.50 -6.69 -9.38
N ALA A 222 0.74 -7.14 -9.62
CA ALA A 222 1.05 -7.91 -10.83
C ALA A 222 0.34 -9.28 -10.81
N LEU A 223 0.27 -9.93 -9.64
CA LEU A 223 -0.46 -11.18 -9.47
C LEU A 223 -1.98 -10.98 -9.62
N ASN A 224 -2.53 -9.87 -9.12
CA ASN A 224 -3.95 -9.53 -9.30
C ASN A 224 -4.32 -9.36 -10.77
N ASN A 225 -3.42 -8.78 -11.60
CA ASN A 225 -3.65 -8.68 -13.03
C ASN A 225 -3.83 -10.04 -13.70
N VAL A 226 -3.21 -11.09 -13.16
CA VAL A 226 -3.35 -12.45 -13.70
C VAL A 226 -4.73 -13.04 -13.45
N PHE A 227 -5.29 -12.85 -12.25
CA PHE A 227 -6.53 -13.52 -11.83
C PHE A 227 -7.79 -12.65 -11.94
N TRP A 228 -7.70 -11.36 -11.61
CA TRP A 228 -8.87 -10.47 -11.59
C TRP A 228 -9.10 -9.77 -12.93
N PHE A 229 -8.00 -9.46 -13.64
CA PHE A 229 -8.04 -8.84 -14.95
C PHE A 229 -7.61 -9.85 -16.02
N ASP A 230 -8.08 -9.69 -17.22
CA ASP A 230 -8.03 -10.68 -18.31
C ASP A 230 -6.62 -11.02 -18.87
N THR A 231 -5.62 -11.24 -18.01
CA THR A 231 -4.26 -11.57 -18.46
C THR A 231 -4.12 -13.01 -18.94
N ILE A 232 -4.85 -13.95 -18.33
CA ILE A 232 -4.83 -15.38 -18.67
C ILE A 232 -6.19 -15.88 -19.14
N GLY A 233 -7.09 -14.97 -19.51
CA GLY A 233 -8.43 -15.30 -19.96
C GLY A 233 -9.41 -15.63 -18.83
N LEU A 234 -9.10 -15.29 -17.57
CA LEU A 234 -10.03 -15.48 -16.44
C LEU A 234 -10.91 -14.26 -16.22
N GLY A 235 -10.33 -13.07 -16.05
CA GLY A 235 -11.07 -11.83 -15.85
C GLY A 235 -12.11 -11.90 -14.73
N ASP A 236 -11.83 -12.60 -13.62
CA ASP A 236 -12.82 -12.98 -12.59
C ASP A 236 -13.61 -11.77 -12.07
N LEU A 237 -12.95 -10.62 -11.90
CA LEU A 237 -13.60 -9.37 -11.49
C LEU A 237 -14.54 -8.84 -12.59
N SER A 238 -14.06 -8.77 -13.83
CA SER A 238 -14.84 -8.18 -14.94
C SER A 238 -16.09 -8.98 -15.23
N HIS A 239 -15.99 -10.30 -15.31
CA HIS A 239 -17.11 -11.20 -15.54
C HIS A 239 -18.12 -11.17 -14.38
N TYR A 240 -17.61 -11.10 -13.13
CA TYR A 240 -18.49 -11.02 -11.96
C TYR A 240 -19.39 -9.77 -12.00
N TRP A 241 -18.81 -8.61 -12.33
CA TRP A 241 -19.54 -7.35 -12.41
C TRP A 241 -20.30 -7.15 -13.71
N ALA A 242 -19.95 -7.88 -14.79
CA ALA A 242 -20.74 -7.92 -16.01
C ALA A 242 -22.08 -8.65 -15.83
N GLY A 243 -22.27 -9.35 -14.71
CA GLY A 243 -23.48 -10.12 -14.45
C GLY A 243 -23.44 -11.53 -15.02
N ASP A 244 -22.27 -12.01 -15.45
CA ASP A 244 -22.07 -13.38 -15.88
C ASP A 244 -22.24 -14.36 -14.70
N THR A 245 -22.45 -15.63 -15.04
CA THR A 245 -22.51 -16.73 -14.07
C THR A 245 -21.38 -17.71 -14.30
N SER A 246 -21.14 -18.63 -13.35
CA SER A 246 -20.13 -19.68 -13.53
C SER A 246 -20.40 -20.58 -14.74
N ALA A 247 -21.65 -20.71 -15.17
CA ALA A 247 -22.01 -21.46 -16.37
C ALA A 247 -21.57 -20.76 -17.67
N ASP A 248 -21.60 -19.42 -17.69
CA ASP A 248 -21.22 -18.64 -18.87
C ASP A 248 -19.72 -18.67 -19.10
N VAL A 249 -18.92 -18.67 -18.02
CA VAL A 249 -17.44 -18.60 -18.11
C VAL A 249 -16.73 -19.97 -18.00
N GLY A 250 -17.41 -20.99 -17.47
CA GLY A 250 -16.88 -22.34 -17.35
C GLY A 250 -15.96 -22.59 -16.16
N TRP A 251 -15.90 -21.66 -15.19
CA TRP A 251 -15.24 -21.83 -13.89
C TRP A 251 -16.08 -21.21 -12.75
N ASP A 252 -15.68 -21.48 -11.49
CA ASP A 252 -16.40 -20.94 -10.33
C ASP A 252 -16.14 -19.43 -10.15
N LEU A 253 -16.97 -18.61 -10.78
CA LEU A 253 -16.85 -17.16 -10.82
C LEU A 253 -16.86 -16.56 -9.41
N GLY A 254 -15.97 -15.61 -9.16
CA GLY A 254 -15.74 -14.99 -7.85
C GLY A 254 -14.82 -15.79 -6.92
N MET A 255 -14.28 -16.94 -7.34
CA MET A 255 -13.45 -17.79 -6.49
C MET A 255 -12.15 -17.12 -6.04
N TYR A 256 -11.61 -16.21 -6.82
CA TYR A 256 -10.39 -15.46 -6.50
C TYR A 256 -10.65 -14.18 -5.69
N MET A 257 -11.91 -13.86 -5.41
CA MET A 257 -12.31 -12.68 -4.64
C MET A 257 -12.95 -13.05 -3.29
N SER A 258 -13.81 -14.06 -3.29
CA SER A 258 -14.71 -14.37 -2.16
C SER A 258 -14.00 -14.63 -0.84
N GLY A 259 -12.84 -15.31 -0.89
CA GLY A 259 -12.10 -15.70 0.32
C GLY A 259 -11.48 -14.53 1.08
N PHE A 260 -11.34 -13.39 0.44
CA PHE A 260 -10.79 -12.19 1.07
C PHE A 260 -11.79 -11.54 2.04
N PHE A 261 -13.10 -11.61 1.79
CA PHE A 261 -14.12 -10.97 2.63
C PHE A 261 -14.09 -11.40 4.09
N PRO A 262 -14.14 -12.70 4.45
CA PRO A 262 -14.07 -13.12 5.85
C PRO A 262 -12.76 -12.68 6.52
N CYS A 263 -11.66 -12.73 5.78
CA CYS A 263 -10.33 -12.37 6.31
C CYS A 263 -10.19 -10.87 6.55
N MET A 264 -10.53 -10.04 5.54
CA MET A 264 -10.36 -8.59 5.61
C MET A 264 -11.34 -7.94 6.59
N MET A 265 -12.60 -8.36 6.56
CA MET A 265 -13.63 -7.77 7.42
C MET A 265 -13.49 -8.26 8.88
N PHE A 266 -13.34 -9.54 9.09
CA PHE A 266 -13.42 -10.13 10.43
C PHE A 266 -12.07 -10.64 10.93
N GLY A 267 -11.27 -11.30 10.10
CA GLY A 267 -9.97 -11.83 10.48
C GLY A 267 -9.01 -10.73 10.98
N ILE A 268 -8.92 -9.61 10.24
CA ILE A 268 -8.13 -8.45 10.65
C ILE A 268 -8.64 -7.87 11.98
N ALA A 269 -9.96 -7.79 12.18
CA ALA A 269 -10.51 -7.32 13.46
C ALA A 269 -10.12 -8.23 14.63
N GLY A 270 -10.08 -9.57 14.42
CA GLY A 270 -9.60 -10.52 15.41
C GLY A 270 -8.11 -10.37 15.72
N ALA A 271 -7.28 -10.24 14.68
CA ALA A 271 -5.84 -9.99 14.83
C ALA A 271 -5.56 -8.64 15.54
N ALA A 272 -6.31 -7.59 15.17
CA ALA A 272 -6.24 -6.28 15.80
C ALA A 272 -6.55 -6.34 17.29
N LEU A 273 -7.63 -7.04 17.67
CA LEU A 273 -8.00 -7.24 19.08
C LEU A 273 -6.89 -7.97 19.85
N ALA A 274 -6.29 -9.00 19.25
CA ALA A 274 -5.17 -9.74 19.87
C ALA A 274 -3.96 -8.82 20.10
N MET A 275 -3.60 -7.98 19.12
CA MET A 275 -2.51 -7.03 19.26
C MET A 275 -2.79 -5.99 20.35
N VAL A 276 -3.99 -5.40 20.39
CA VAL A 276 -4.38 -4.40 21.40
C VAL A 276 -4.36 -5.02 22.81
N GLN A 277 -4.88 -6.23 22.97
CA GLN A 277 -4.92 -6.88 24.29
C GLN A 277 -3.53 -7.27 24.81
N THR A 278 -2.62 -7.59 23.92
CA THR A 278 -1.25 -7.99 24.25
C THR A 278 -0.28 -6.82 24.29
N ALA A 279 -0.69 -5.63 23.84
CA ALA A 279 0.13 -4.42 23.82
C ALA A 279 0.50 -3.95 25.25
N LYS A 280 1.76 -3.53 25.43
CA LYS A 280 2.24 -2.82 26.63
C LYS A 280 1.66 -1.40 26.64
N ASN A 281 1.77 -0.67 25.54
CA ASN A 281 1.14 0.64 25.34
C ASN A 281 -0.16 0.48 24.54
N LYS A 282 -1.27 0.28 25.25
CA LYS A 282 -2.59 0.05 24.62
C LYS A 282 -3.10 1.26 23.85
N LYS A 283 -2.82 2.49 24.30
CA LYS A 283 -3.30 3.70 23.60
C LYS A 283 -2.68 3.85 22.23
N ALA A 284 -1.36 3.63 22.12
CA ALA A 284 -0.66 3.66 20.84
C ALA A 284 -1.15 2.55 19.90
N ALA A 285 -1.33 1.34 20.43
CA ALA A 285 -1.85 0.21 19.67
C ALA A 285 -3.28 0.47 19.16
N ILE A 286 -4.19 0.97 20.01
CA ILE A 286 -5.58 1.28 19.64
C ILE A 286 -5.59 2.30 18.48
N GLY A 287 -4.86 3.40 18.60
CA GLY A 287 -4.87 4.47 17.60
C GLY A 287 -4.46 4.00 16.19
N LEU A 288 -3.48 3.10 16.12
CA LEU A 288 -2.99 2.58 14.84
C LEU A 288 -3.82 1.39 14.35
N VAL A 289 -4.00 0.38 15.20
CA VAL A 289 -4.49 -0.95 14.78
C VAL A 289 -6.01 -0.95 14.59
N VAL A 290 -6.76 -0.26 15.46
CA VAL A 290 -8.22 -0.22 15.37
C VAL A 290 -8.69 0.60 14.17
N SER A 291 -8.07 1.77 13.92
CA SER A 291 -8.40 2.58 12.74
C SER A 291 -8.13 1.82 11.43
N ALA A 292 -7.01 1.10 11.38
CA ALA A 292 -6.67 0.25 10.24
C ALA A 292 -7.65 -0.94 10.06
N ALA A 293 -8.09 -1.56 11.16
CA ALA A 293 -9.08 -2.63 11.13
C ALA A 293 -10.47 -2.14 10.67
N ILE A 294 -10.89 -0.94 11.07
CA ILE A 294 -12.12 -0.31 10.59
C ILE A 294 -12.02 -0.03 9.09
N CYS A 295 -10.89 0.49 8.61
CA CYS A 295 -10.64 0.72 7.19
C CYS A 295 -10.72 -0.60 6.39
N ALA A 296 -10.10 -1.67 6.88
CA ALA A 296 -10.17 -2.99 6.26
C ALA A 296 -11.60 -3.54 6.25
N PHE A 297 -12.36 -3.39 7.34
CA PHE A 297 -13.75 -3.85 7.42
C PHE A 297 -14.66 -3.13 6.45
N VAL A 298 -14.58 -1.80 6.39
CA VAL A 298 -15.49 -0.98 5.58
C VAL A 298 -15.13 -1.03 4.10
N CYS A 299 -13.86 -0.75 3.78
CA CYS A 299 -13.40 -0.53 2.41
C CYS A 299 -12.51 -1.65 1.87
N GLY A 300 -12.11 -2.65 2.69
CA GLY A 300 -11.19 -3.70 2.27
C GLY A 300 -9.72 -3.22 2.13
N VAL A 301 -9.36 -2.02 2.60
CA VAL A 301 -7.97 -1.53 2.55
C VAL A 301 -7.20 -2.05 3.74
N THR A 302 -6.27 -2.97 3.49
CA THR A 302 -5.56 -3.74 4.54
C THR A 302 -4.15 -3.25 4.79
N GLU A 303 -3.57 -2.48 3.87
CA GLU A 303 -2.18 -2.02 3.93
C GLU A 303 -1.84 -1.22 5.20
N PRO A 304 -2.72 -0.35 5.74
CA PRO A 304 -2.43 0.33 7.00
C PRO A 304 -2.25 -0.63 8.17
N PHE A 305 -3.02 -1.73 8.20
CA PHE A 305 -2.89 -2.78 9.20
C PHE A 305 -1.62 -3.61 8.98
N GLU A 306 -1.41 -4.06 7.75
CA GLU A 306 -0.30 -4.94 7.37
C GLU A 306 1.05 -4.24 7.56
N PHE A 307 1.21 -3.03 7.04
CA PHE A 307 2.43 -2.24 7.23
C PHE A 307 2.68 -1.86 8.69
N GLY A 308 1.64 -1.81 9.50
CA GLY A 308 1.75 -1.56 10.93
C GLY A 308 2.54 -2.64 11.67
N PHE A 309 2.47 -3.93 11.26
CA PHE A 309 3.11 -5.01 12.00
C PHE A 309 4.09 -5.87 11.20
N MET A 310 3.97 -5.95 9.87
CA MET A 310 4.80 -6.88 9.09
C MET A 310 6.30 -6.57 9.16
N PHE A 311 6.67 -5.30 9.30
CA PHE A 311 8.07 -4.89 9.45
C PHE A 311 8.58 -5.01 10.90
N LEU A 312 7.68 -5.13 11.87
CA LEU A 312 8.02 -5.39 13.26
C LEU A 312 8.22 -6.90 13.49
N CYS A 313 7.35 -7.72 12.88
CA CYS A 313 7.38 -9.17 13.03
C CYS A 313 7.00 -9.88 11.71
N PHE A 314 7.95 -10.05 10.81
CA PHE A 314 7.73 -10.74 9.54
C PHE A 314 7.29 -12.21 9.67
N PRO A 315 7.75 -13.01 10.66
CA PRO A 315 7.22 -14.35 10.87
C PRO A 315 5.72 -14.37 11.15
N LEU A 316 5.20 -13.42 11.95
CA LEU A 316 3.77 -13.31 12.21
C LEU A 316 3.00 -12.91 10.94
N TYR A 317 3.62 -12.12 10.08
CA TYR A 317 3.05 -11.78 8.78
C TYR A 317 2.93 -12.99 7.84
N ILE A 318 3.90 -13.90 7.84
CA ILE A 318 3.79 -15.17 7.10
C ILE A 318 2.60 -15.99 7.62
N VAL A 319 2.43 -16.10 8.94
CA VAL A 319 1.27 -16.77 9.54
C VAL A 319 -0.05 -16.12 9.09
N TYR A 320 -0.11 -14.80 9.08
CA TYR A 320 -1.24 -14.04 8.55
C TYR A 320 -1.55 -14.42 7.10
N ALA A 321 -0.55 -14.44 6.22
CA ALA A 321 -0.72 -14.83 4.82
C ALA A 321 -1.22 -16.28 4.67
N VAL A 322 -0.71 -17.22 5.48
CA VAL A 322 -1.17 -18.61 5.51
C VAL A 322 -2.64 -18.71 5.91
N LEU A 323 -3.06 -17.94 6.91
CA LEU A 323 -4.47 -17.90 7.33
C LEU A 323 -5.38 -17.43 6.19
N TYR A 324 -4.96 -16.43 5.40
CA TYR A 324 -5.71 -16.01 4.20
C TYR A 324 -5.88 -17.17 3.21
N GLY A 325 -4.81 -17.89 2.91
CA GLY A 325 -4.87 -19.05 2.03
C GLY A 325 -5.85 -20.11 2.52
N ILE A 326 -5.77 -20.47 3.80
CA ILE A 326 -6.65 -21.47 4.43
C ILE A 326 -8.11 -21.03 4.39
N PHE A 327 -8.40 -19.79 4.80
CA PHE A 327 -9.77 -19.26 4.79
C PHE A 327 -10.33 -19.11 3.39
N THR A 328 -9.50 -18.82 2.39
CA THR A 328 -9.95 -18.80 0.98
C THR A 328 -10.37 -20.18 0.52
N ILE A 329 -9.63 -21.23 0.88
CA ILE A 329 -10.02 -22.63 0.58
C ILE A 329 -11.35 -22.97 1.27
N ILE A 330 -11.49 -22.66 2.56
CA ILE A 330 -12.72 -22.92 3.33
C ILE A 330 -13.90 -22.16 2.70
N THR A 331 -13.70 -20.91 2.36
CA THR A 331 -14.73 -20.05 1.71
C THR A 331 -15.16 -20.62 0.37
N TYR A 332 -14.21 -21.06 -0.44
CA TYR A 332 -14.52 -21.70 -1.74
C TYR A 332 -15.43 -22.90 -1.56
N TYR A 333 -15.09 -23.85 -0.69
CA TYR A 333 -15.87 -25.07 -0.47
C TYR A 333 -17.19 -24.84 0.29
N SER A 334 -17.35 -23.72 1.01
CA SER A 334 -18.62 -23.34 1.61
C SER A 334 -19.67 -22.95 0.56
N GLY A 335 -19.23 -22.61 -0.64
CA GLY A 335 -20.07 -22.10 -1.72
C GLY A 335 -20.47 -20.64 -1.56
N PHE A 336 -19.84 -19.89 -0.64
CA PHE A 336 -19.98 -18.44 -0.58
C PHE A 336 -19.32 -17.81 -1.80
N ARG A 337 -20.06 -16.92 -2.49
CA ARG A 337 -19.54 -16.14 -3.61
C ARG A 337 -19.91 -14.67 -3.42
N ALA A 338 -18.91 -13.83 -3.41
CA ALA A 338 -18.99 -12.38 -3.40
C ALA A 338 -17.85 -11.80 -4.24
N GLY A 339 -18.10 -10.69 -4.89
CA GLY A 339 -17.11 -9.98 -5.69
C GLY A 339 -16.86 -8.58 -5.15
N PHE A 340 -15.76 -8.00 -5.54
CA PHE A 340 -15.44 -6.60 -5.26
C PHE A 340 -15.05 -5.89 -6.56
N CYS A 341 -15.35 -4.60 -6.64
CA CYS A 341 -14.82 -3.75 -7.70
C CYS A 341 -13.50 -3.11 -7.28
N PHE A 342 -13.31 -2.90 -5.98
CA PHE A 342 -12.10 -2.34 -5.42
C PHE A 342 -11.41 -3.32 -4.46
N SER A 343 -12.07 -3.72 -3.37
CA SER A 343 -11.51 -4.64 -2.38
C SER A 343 -12.59 -5.28 -1.50
N ALA A 344 -12.25 -6.35 -0.77
CA ALA A 344 -13.19 -7.18 -0.02
C ALA A 344 -13.62 -6.54 1.31
N GLY A 345 -14.29 -5.39 1.25
CA GLY A 345 -14.90 -4.70 2.37
C GLY A 345 -16.43 -4.79 2.38
N ALA A 346 -17.04 -4.26 3.44
CA ALA A 346 -18.50 -4.27 3.61
C ALA A 346 -19.22 -3.52 2.48
N THR A 347 -18.63 -2.47 1.93
CA THR A 347 -19.17 -1.71 0.80
C THR A 347 -19.34 -2.59 -0.43
N ASP A 348 -18.26 -3.25 -0.85
CA ASP A 348 -18.29 -4.13 -2.02
C ASP A 348 -19.17 -5.36 -1.80
N LEU A 349 -19.18 -5.92 -0.58
CA LEU A 349 -20.06 -7.03 -0.24
C LEU A 349 -21.54 -6.67 -0.45
N VAL A 350 -21.97 -5.50 0.04
CA VAL A 350 -23.36 -5.04 -0.09
C VAL A 350 -23.73 -4.83 -1.56
N PHE A 351 -22.86 -4.21 -2.34
CA PHE A 351 -23.13 -3.92 -3.75
C PHE A 351 -23.09 -5.16 -4.62
N SER A 352 -22.19 -6.11 -4.34
CA SER A 352 -22.06 -7.34 -5.12
C SER A 352 -23.07 -8.42 -4.76
N ALA A 353 -23.76 -8.32 -3.61
CA ALA A 353 -24.64 -9.36 -3.10
C ALA A 353 -25.89 -9.63 -3.97
N SER A 354 -26.28 -8.66 -4.81
CA SER A 354 -27.41 -8.76 -5.73
C SER A 354 -27.05 -9.26 -7.13
N LEU A 355 -25.75 -9.41 -7.43
CA LEU A 355 -25.29 -9.82 -8.76
C LEU A 355 -25.55 -11.33 -9.02
N PRO A 356 -25.74 -11.75 -10.29
CA PRO A 356 -26.06 -13.14 -10.63
C PRO A 356 -25.06 -14.18 -10.15
N ALA A 357 -23.76 -13.82 -10.11
CA ALA A 357 -22.69 -14.69 -9.60
C ALA A 357 -22.65 -14.79 -8.07
N ALA A 358 -23.36 -13.92 -7.34
CA ALA A 358 -23.42 -13.96 -5.88
C ALA A 358 -24.11 -15.22 -5.37
N ALA A 359 -23.52 -15.90 -4.40
CA ALA A 359 -24.10 -17.10 -3.83
C ALA A 359 -23.89 -17.17 -2.32
N LYS A 360 -24.91 -17.59 -1.61
CA LYS A 360 -24.87 -17.82 -0.16
C LYS A 360 -24.24 -16.66 0.63
N THR A 361 -24.54 -15.42 0.29
CA THR A 361 -23.92 -14.21 0.87
C THR A 361 -24.08 -14.12 2.39
N TRP A 362 -25.15 -14.74 2.96
CA TRP A 362 -25.34 -14.87 4.39
C TRP A 362 -24.22 -15.63 5.11
N MET A 363 -23.47 -16.48 4.39
CA MET A 363 -22.34 -17.26 4.94
C MET A 363 -21.19 -16.35 5.41
N ILE A 364 -21.18 -15.08 5.03
CA ILE A 364 -20.19 -14.12 5.56
C ILE A 364 -20.22 -14.06 7.10
N ILE A 365 -21.38 -14.28 7.72
CA ILE A 365 -21.49 -14.24 9.19
C ILE A 365 -20.76 -15.42 9.84
N PRO A 366 -21.11 -16.71 9.57
CA PRO A 366 -20.38 -17.81 10.19
C PRO A 366 -18.91 -17.89 9.77
N LEU A 367 -18.57 -17.63 8.50
CA LEU A 367 -17.19 -17.57 8.01
C LEU A 367 -16.42 -16.44 8.66
N GLY A 368 -17.02 -15.27 8.80
CA GLY A 368 -16.43 -14.11 9.45
C GLY A 368 -16.17 -14.35 10.94
N ILE A 369 -17.14 -14.90 11.66
CA ILE A 369 -16.95 -15.27 13.09
C ILE A 369 -15.80 -16.28 13.22
N ALA A 370 -15.76 -17.31 12.37
CA ALA A 370 -14.68 -18.29 12.37
C ALA A 370 -13.32 -17.62 12.09
N ALA A 371 -13.25 -16.75 11.09
CA ALA A 371 -12.04 -15.98 10.78
C ALA A 371 -11.61 -15.09 11.95
N PHE A 372 -12.54 -14.34 12.54
CA PHE A 372 -12.25 -13.51 13.71
C PHE A 372 -11.65 -14.33 14.85
N VAL A 373 -12.29 -15.44 15.23
CA VAL A 373 -11.84 -16.29 16.35
C VAL A 373 -10.48 -16.91 16.05
N VAL A 374 -10.28 -17.46 14.86
CA VAL A 374 -9.01 -18.12 14.50
C VAL A 374 -7.88 -17.11 14.43
N PHE A 375 -8.06 -15.97 13.75
CA PHE A 375 -7.03 -14.92 13.71
C PHE A 375 -6.72 -14.39 15.10
N TYR A 376 -7.75 -14.14 15.93
CA TYR A 376 -7.54 -13.72 17.31
C TYR A 376 -6.72 -14.73 18.12
N LEU A 377 -7.11 -16.00 18.11
CA LEU A 377 -6.42 -17.03 18.90
C LEU A 377 -4.99 -17.27 18.42
N VAL A 378 -4.78 -17.36 17.09
CA VAL A 378 -3.45 -17.59 16.51
C VAL A 378 -2.53 -16.40 16.79
N PHE A 379 -2.99 -15.16 16.58
CA PHE A 379 -2.20 -13.98 16.87
C PHE A 379 -1.90 -13.84 18.36
N ARG A 380 -2.91 -13.99 19.21
CA ARG A 380 -2.71 -13.93 20.66
C ARG A 380 -1.71 -14.99 21.14
N PHE A 381 -1.86 -16.25 20.69
CA PHE A 381 -0.93 -17.31 21.02
C PHE A 381 0.49 -17.02 20.53
N ALA A 382 0.65 -16.66 19.27
CA ALA A 382 1.97 -16.35 18.68
C ALA A 382 2.65 -15.18 19.40
N ILE A 383 1.94 -14.08 19.61
CA ILE A 383 2.47 -12.88 20.27
C ILE A 383 2.91 -13.20 21.70
N THR A 384 2.08 -13.91 22.46
CA THR A 384 2.37 -14.18 23.88
C THR A 384 3.40 -15.29 24.06
N LYS A 385 3.35 -16.35 23.24
CA LYS A 385 4.24 -17.51 23.35
C LYS A 385 5.68 -17.19 22.93
N PHE A 386 5.83 -16.39 21.88
CA PHE A 386 7.14 -16.07 21.29
C PHE A 386 7.59 -14.64 21.57
N ASP A 387 6.89 -13.90 22.44
CA ASP A 387 7.13 -12.49 22.79
C ASP A 387 7.37 -11.61 21.55
N LEU A 388 6.50 -11.76 20.55
CA LEU A 388 6.67 -11.08 19.27
C LEU A 388 6.40 -9.58 19.40
N LYS A 389 7.20 -8.78 18.68
CA LYS A 389 7.03 -7.33 18.61
C LYS A 389 5.88 -7.00 17.68
N THR A 390 4.88 -6.30 18.20
CA THR A 390 3.71 -5.78 17.47
C THR A 390 3.46 -4.34 17.89
N PRO A 391 2.59 -3.59 17.22
CA PRO A 391 2.28 -2.21 17.62
C PRO A 391 1.92 -2.12 19.11
N GLY A 392 2.61 -1.23 19.83
CA GLY A 392 2.48 -1.07 21.28
C GLY A 392 3.19 -2.14 22.14
N ARG A 393 3.97 -3.05 21.54
CA ARG A 393 4.90 -3.99 22.21
C ARG A 393 6.35 -3.77 21.81
N GLU A 394 6.64 -2.65 21.18
CA GLU A 394 8.02 -2.25 20.89
C GLU A 394 8.75 -2.01 22.23
N ASP A 395 10.08 -2.15 22.23
CA ASP A 395 10.88 -1.78 23.38
C ASP A 395 10.92 -0.25 23.48
N GLU A 396 9.89 0.31 24.05
CA GLU A 396 9.83 1.72 24.45
C GLU A 396 10.13 1.80 25.95
N ASP A 397 11.02 2.71 26.32
CA ASP A 397 11.23 3.06 27.71
C ASP A 397 9.88 3.42 28.36
N GLU A 398 9.62 2.95 29.58
CA GLU A 398 8.36 3.17 30.31
C GLU A 398 7.99 4.65 30.45
N GLU A 399 9.00 5.53 30.30
CA GLU A 399 8.84 6.99 30.27
C GLU A 399 8.07 7.54 29.06
N ALA A 400 8.01 6.79 27.92
CA ALA A 400 7.26 7.22 26.73
C ALA A 400 5.73 7.14 26.92
N ALA A 401 5.25 6.34 27.88
CA ALA A 401 3.83 6.16 28.15
C ALA A 401 3.18 7.37 28.87
N GLU A 402 3.94 8.10 29.67
CA GLU A 402 3.40 9.22 30.44
C GLU A 402 3.20 10.51 29.62
N ALA A 403 3.95 10.71 28.55
CA ALA A 403 3.88 11.94 27.76
C ALA A 403 2.66 12.05 26.82
N ASN A 404 1.91 10.98 26.60
CA ASN A 404 0.64 11.02 25.86
C ASN A 404 -0.45 11.88 26.50
N ILE A 405 -0.23 12.36 27.73
CA ILE A 405 -1.21 13.16 28.49
C ILE A 405 -1.08 14.66 28.16
N THR A 406 0.09 15.13 27.74
CA THR A 406 0.38 16.57 27.61
C THR A 406 0.03 17.17 26.25
N LEU A 407 -0.16 16.33 25.19
CA LEU A 407 -0.58 16.77 23.85
C LEU A 407 -2.09 17.11 23.75
N ALA A 408 -2.80 17.24 24.87
CA ALA A 408 -4.19 17.68 24.92
C ALA A 408 -4.38 19.15 24.48
N ASN A 409 -3.36 19.97 24.59
CA ASN A 409 -3.32 21.33 24.02
C ASN A 409 -2.75 21.26 22.61
N ASN A 410 -3.55 21.59 21.60
CA ASN A 410 -3.16 21.62 20.18
C ASN A 410 -2.18 22.77 19.82
N ASP A 411 -1.31 23.19 20.74
CA ASP A 411 -0.27 24.18 20.47
C ASP A 411 1.02 23.52 19.97
N TYR A 412 0.98 23.11 18.71
CA TYR A 412 2.11 22.45 18.06
C TYR A 412 3.31 23.38 17.89
N THR A 413 3.10 24.69 17.81
CA THR A 413 4.15 25.71 17.70
C THR A 413 4.97 25.78 19.00
N ALA A 414 4.33 25.78 20.17
CA ALA A 414 5.03 25.75 21.45
C ALA A 414 5.82 24.46 21.64
N ILE A 415 5.25 23.30 21.26
CA ILE A 415 5.91 22.01 21.32
C ILE A 415 7.14 21.99 20.40
N ALA A 416 7.00 22.42 19.14
CA ALA A 416 8.09 22.47 18.17
C ALA A 416 9.25 23.36 18.66
N LYS A 417 8.92 24.55 19.21
CA LYS A 417 9.90 25.50 19.78
C LYS A 417 10.64 24.90 20.98
N GLY A 418 9.91 24.24 21.87
CA GLY A 418 10.47 23.59 23.06
C GLY A 418 11.39 22.41 22.68
N VAL A 419 10.94 21.57 21.74
CA VAL A 419 11.74 20.45 21.23
C VAL A 419 13.00 20.95 20.53
N LEU A 420 12.90 21.98 19.66
CA LEU A 420 14.07 22.56 18.99
C LEU A 420 15.11 23.08 19.98
N ALA A 421 14.67 23.80 21.00
CA ALA A 421 15.57 24.28 22.05
C ALA A 421 16.24 23.13 22.81
N ALA A 422 15.47 22.09 23.13
CA ALA A 422 15.92 20.95 23.92
C ALA A 422 16.87 20.01 23.16
N VAL A 423 16.84 19.99 21.83
CA VAL A 423 17.81 19.22 21.01
C VAL A 423 19.10 20.01 20.69
N GLY A 424 19.30 21.16 21.33
CA GLY A 424 20.49 22.01 21.17
C GLY A 424 20.31 23.16 20.17
N GLY A 425 19.06 23.50 19.84
CA GLY A 425 18.72 24.61 18.95
C GLY A 425 19.05 24.37 17.47
N LYS A 426 18.70 25.35 16.63
CA LYS A 426 18.92 25.31 15.17
C LYS A 426 20.38 25.00 14.78
N GLY A 427 21.36 25.51 15.56
CA GLY A 427 22.79 25.29 15.29
C GLY A 427 23.23 23.83 15.39
N ASN A 428 22.58 23.03 16.23
CA ASN A 428 22.86 21.62 16.43
C ASN A 428 22.14 20.69 15.45
N VAL A 429 21.02 21.13 14.87
CA VAL A 429 20.22 20.33 13.91
C VAL A 429 20.81 20.47 12.51
N ALA A 430 21.25 19.36 11.93
CA ALA A 430 21.69 19.27 10.54
C ALA A 430 20.52 18.96 9.60
N ASN A 431 19.64 18.04 10.02
CA ASN A 431 18.43 17.69 9.28
C ASN A 431 17.35 17.20 10.26
N VAL A 432 16.09 17.33 9.88
CA VAL A 432 14.95 16.76 10.61
C VAL A 432 14.00 16.09 9.66
N ASP A 433 13.55 14.91 10.04
CA ASP A 433 12.50 14.13 9.38
C ASP A 433 11.55 13.54 10.43
N TYR A 434 10.48 12.90 10.03
CA TYR A 434 9.58 12.24 10.97
C TYR A 434 9.13 10.87 10.47
N CYS A 435 8.66 10.05 11.39
CA CYS A 435 7.93 8.82 11.09
C CYS A 435 6.55 8.88 11.74
N ALA A 436 5.80 7.79 11.75
CA ALA A 436 4.42 7.77 12.25
C ALA A 436 4.23 8.40 13.66
N THR A 437 5.27 8.36 14.51
CA THR A 437 5.18 8.84 15.90
C THR A 437 6.38 9.64 16.40
N ARG A 438 7.46 9.81 15.60
CA ARG A 438 8.74 10.37 16.09
C ARG A 438 9.30 11.40 15.12
N LEU A 439 9.83 12.49 15.65
CA LEU A 439 10.76 13.37 14.94
C LEU A 439 12.12 12.69 14.91
N ARG A 440 12.79 12.72 13.78
CA ARG A 440 14.14 12.16 13.56
C ARG A 440 15.11 13.27 13.22
N PHE A 441 15.96 13.58 14.16
CA PHE A 441 16.98 14.61 13.99
C PHE A 441 18.32 13.98 13.61
N GLU A 442 18.98 14.57 12.62
CA GLU A 442 20.41 14.47 12.44
C GLU A 442 21.03 15.66 13.18
N ILE A 443 21.89 15.38 14.16
CA ILE A 443 22.47 16.37 15.06
C ILE A 443 23.99 16.34 14.98
N LYS A 444 24.62 17.49 15.26
CA LYS A 444 26.09 17.62 15.28
C LYS A 444 26.67 17.12 16.59
N ASP A 445 26.01 17.40 17.70
CA ASP A 445 26.45 17.05 19.06
C ASP A 445 25.26 16.45 19.87
N HIS A 446 25.38 15.18 20.23
CA HIS A 446 24.40 14.50 21.04
C HIS A 446 24.40 14.90 22.51
N THR A 447 25.47 15.51 23.01
CA THR A 447 25.59 15.99 24.41
C THR A 447 24.77 17.23 24.64
N ALA A 448 24.44 17.97 23.58
CA ALA A 448 23.58 19.16 23.64
C ALA A 448 22.07 18.81 23.76
N VAL A 449 21.71 17.54 23.71
CA VAL A 449 20.31 17.10 23.80
C VAL A 449 19.90 16.93 25.26
N ASP A 450 19.00 17.78 25.73
CA ASP A 450 18.43 17.73 27.09
C ASP A 450 17.09 16.98 27.07
N GLU A 451 17.11 15.74 27.53
CA GLU A 451 15.94 14.86 27.57
C GLU A 451 14.84 15.37 28.53
N LYS A 452 15.21 15.99 29.65
CA LYS A 452 14.26 16.56 30.59
C LYS A 452 13.55 17.76 29.96
N ALA A 453 14.26 18.58 29.21
CA ALA A 453 13.68 19.69 28.47
C ALA A 453 12.78 19.22 27.33
N VAL A 454 13.12 18.12 26.63
CA VAL A 454 12.29 17.51 25.60
C VAL A 454 10.96 17.02 26.20
N LYS A 455 10.98 16.35 27.35
CA LYS A 455 9.76 15.92 28.05
C LYS A 455 8.93 17.11 28.52
N LYS A 456 9.57 18.16 29.04
CA LYS A 456 8.87 19.39 29.46
C LYS A 456 8.22 20.13 28.28
N ALA A 457 8.77 19.98 27.08
CA ALA A 457 8.18 20.53 25.86
C ALA A 457 6.94 19.76 25.37
N GLY A 458 6.56 18.65 26.03
CA GLY A 458 5.39 17.85 25.69
C GLY A 458 5.68 16.61 24.84
N ALA A 459 6.95 16.26 24.63
CA ALA A 459 7.32 15.03 23.95
C ALA A 459 7.44 13.85 24.94
N ALA A 460 7.23 12.63 24.47
CA ALA A 460 7.25 11.42 25.27
C ALA A 460 8.64 11.04 25.78
N GLY A 461 9.69 11.31 25.00
CA GLY A 461 11.07 10.97 25.35
C GLY A 461 12.01 11.11 24.17
N VAL A 462 13.27 10.75 24.41
CA VAL A 462 14.35 10.82 23.44
C VAL A 462 15.04 9.47 23.29
N ILE A 463 15.23 9.03 22.05
CA ILE A 463 16.03 7.86 21.71
C ILE A 463 17.28 8.35 20.97
N ARG A 464 18.45 7.86 21.36
CA ARG A 464 19.73 8.22 20.74
C ARG A 464 20.32 7.03 19.99
N PRO A 465 19.95 6.81 18.71
CA PRO A 465 20.45 5.66 17.93
C PRO A 465 21.94 5.71 17.65
N SER A 466 22.53 6.93 17.58
CA SER A 466 23.95 7.15 17.36
C SER A 466 24.37 8.51 17.93
N LYS A 467 25.69 8.82 17.86
CA LYS A 467 26.22 10.13 18.26
C LYS A 467 25.78 11.30 17.37
N THR A 468 25.25 11.01 16.19
CA THR A 468 24.79 12.01 15.21
C THR A 468 23.30 11.93 14.93
N ALA A 469 22.55 11.10 15.66
CA ALA A 469 21.11 10.92 15.45
C ALA A 469 20.35 10.92 16.78
N CYS A 470 19.25 11.65 16.80
CA CYS A 470 18.32 11.74 17.94
C CYS A 470 16.89 11.57 17.44
N GLN A 471 16.09 10.81 18.16
CA GLN A 471 14.66 10.66 17.86
C GLN A 471 13.84 11.14 19.04
N VAL A 472 12.92 12.05 18.78
CA VAL A 472 12.00 12.60 19.78
C VAL A 472 10.61 12.00 19.55
N VAL A 473 10.07 11.31 20.55
CA VAL A 473 8.78 10.65 20.48
C VAL A 473 7.66 11.65 20.74
N ILE A 474 6.82 11.89 19.73
CA ILE A 474 5.69 12.85 19.76
C ILE A 474 4.34 12.14 19.79
N GLY A 475 4.22 10.98 19.13
CA GLY A 475 2.95 10.28 18.92
C GLY A 475 2.28 10.58 17.57
N PRO A 476 0.99 10.21 17.39
CA PRO A 476 0.30 10.28 16.09
C PRO A 476 0.21 11.68 15.46
N LYS A 477 0.38 12.73 16.28
CA LYS A 477 0.34 14.15 15.86
C LYS A 477 1.70 14.70 15.44
N VAL A 478 2.70 13.84 15.25
CA VAL A 478 4.09 14.21 14.92
C VAL A 478 4.20 15.09 13.68
N GLN A 479 3.37 14.86 12.67
CA GLN A 479 3.37 15.65 11.44
C GLN A 479 3.13 17.13 11.73
N PHE A 480 2.15 17.47 12.55
CA PHE A 480 1.84 18.87 12.88
C PHE A 480 2.97 19.57 13.64
N VAL A 481 3.66 18.84 14.52
CA VAL A 481 4.86 19.37 15.22
C VAL A 481 6.03 19.52 14.25
N TYR A 482 6.22 18.59 13.34
CA TYR A 482 7.25 18.66 12.29
C TYR A 482 7.05 19.86 11.38
N ASP A 483 5.81 20.11 10.92
CA ASP A 483 5.50 21.22 10.03
C ASP A 483 5.82 22.57 10.68
N GLU A 484 5.52 22.73 11.98
CA GLU A 484 5.90 23.91 12.74
C GLU A 484 7.42 23.99 12.97
N LEU A 485 8.06 22.87 13.28
CA LEU A 485 9.51 22.80 13.48
C LEU A 485 10.26 23.20 12.21
N LYS A 486 9.78 22.75 11.05
CA LYS A 486 10.41 23.04 9.76
C LYS A 486 10.34 24.53 9.39
N LYS A 487 9.32 25.26 9.86
CA LYS A 487 9.26 26.73 9.69
C LYS A 487 10.30 27.46 10.53
N MET A 488 10.83 26.82 11.59
CA MET A 488 11.79 27.41 12.51
C MET A 488 13.26 27.08 12.14
N LEU A 489 13.49 26.05 11.31
CA LEU A 489 14.81 25.63 10.80
C LEU A 489 15.17 26.35 9.50
#